data_f54756528d80e9fa624fcc1d137e0672
#
_entry.id   f54756528d80e9fa624fcc1d137e0672
#
_cell.length_a   1.000
_cell.length_b   1.000
_cell.length_c   1.000
_cell.angle_alpha   90.00
_cell.angle_beta   90.00
_cell.angle_gamma   90.00
#
_symmetry.space_group_name_H-M   'P 1'
#
loop_
_entity.id
_entity.type
_entity.pdbx_description
1 polymer ?
#
loop_
_entity_poly.entity_id
_entity_poly.type
_entity_poly.pdbx_seq_one_letter_code
_entity_poly.pdbx_strand_id
1 'polypeptide(L)'
;MKRPILSSVASRNWLYRHRRGVSVKGSLRQYASVLALVVLSSSVSLAQKPEPPTPARVGIDEKLGERIPLDLQLVDETNQRISLRQLIDKPTVLTLNYFRCPGICTPMLTNLAGTLSKIDLEPGKDFQVLTVSFDVRDTPQIAAGKRQNYLKLVKRPFPPAAWRFLTGDDASTRALADAVGFELKKQGENYVHPGAIVVLSPEGIVTRYMYGISVLTADLQMAVGEASKGLVRPTISKALAFCYSYDPEGRTYVFNITRLAGSIFMIAAGVFAAVLVFKGRRRAA
;
A
#
# COMPACT_ATOMS: atom_id res chain seq x y z
N MET A 1 19.11 -52.79 87.90
CA MET A 1 18.55 -52.16 89.07
C MET A 1 17.87 -50.84 88.73
N LYS A 2 16.60 -50.76 89.05
CA LYS A 2 15.82 -49.56 89.29
C LYS A 2 15.54 -48.54 88.17
N ARG A 3 14.31 -48.56 87.68
CA ARG A 3 13.46 -47.41 87.26
C ARG A 3 13.33 -46.41 88.49
N PRO A 4 12.75 -45.21 88.33
CA PRO A 4 11.46 -44.83 87.73
C PRO A 4 11.45 -43.46 87.01
N ILE A 5 10.48 -43.15 86.14
CA ILE A 5 9.08 -42.70 86.18
C ILE A 5 8.88 -41.18 86.26
N LEU A 6 7.93 -40.75 85.41
CA LEU A 6 7.04 -39.59 85.46
C LEU A 6 7.62 -38.25 84.94
N SER A 7 6.97 -37.48 84.20
CA SER A 7 5.63 -37.09 83.72
C SER A 7 5.84 -35.66 83.24
N SER A 8 5.23 -35.04 82.33
CA SER A 8 3.85 -34.76 82.03
C SER A 8 3.77 -33.78 80.87
N VAL A 9 2.88 -33.99 79.99
CA VAL A 9 1.85 -33.07 79.49
C VAL A 9 2.14 -31.57 79.66
N ALA A 10 2.42 -30.92 78.54
CA ALA A 10 2.07 -29.55 78.20
C ALA A 10 2.63 -29.29 76.81
N SER A 11 1.99 -28.90 75.83
CA SER A 11 0.70 -28.47 75.50
C SER A 11 0.60 -28.26 74.01
N ARG A 12 -0.36 -28.89 73.44
CA ARG A 12 -0.82 -28.54 72.05
C ARG A 12 -1.24 -27.07 72.10
N ASN A 13 -0.45 -26.19 71.54
CA ASN A 13 -0.92 -24.86 71.24
C ASN A 13 0.07 -24.04 70.44
N TRP A 14 0.92 -24.68 69.56
CA TRP A 14 1.86 -23.92 68.77
C TRP A 14 1.53 -23.90 67.25
N LEU A 15 0.38 -24.39 66.80
CA LEU A 15 0.01 -24.46 65.40
C LEU A 15 -1.14 -23.52 64.99
N TYR A 16 -1.52 -22.53 65.82
CA TYR A 16 -2.67 -21.69 65.48
C TYR A 16 -2.40 -20.18 65.47
N ARG A 17 -1.19 -19.76 65.19
CA ARG A 17 -0.93 -18.33 65.06
C ARG A 17 0.04 -18.00 63.96
N HIS A 18 -0.37 -18.07 62.71
CA HIS A 18 0.15 -17.27 61.59
C HIS A 18 -0.62 -17.54 60.27
N ARG A 19 -1.97 -17.48 60.35
CA ARG A 19 -2.71 -17.05 59.14
C ARG A 19 -2.80 -15.54 59.20
N ARG A 20 -1.74 -14.86 58.81
CA ARG A 20 -1.86 -13.47 58.38
C ARG A 20 -2.65 -13.48 57.10
N GLY A 21 -3.90 -13.05 57.16
CA GLY A 21 -4.70 -12.75 56.00
C GLY A 21 -3.94 -11.74 55.12
N VAL A 22 -3.44 -12.22 54.02
CA VAL A 22 -2.91 -11.32 52.97
C VAL A 22 -4.12 -10.56 52.46
N SER A 23 -4.23 -9.30 52.90
CA SER A 23 -5.26 -8.39 52.44
C SER A 23 -5.13 -8.17 50.95
N VAL A 24 -5.98 -8.85 50.17
CA VAL A 24 -6.05 -8.72 48.69
C VAL A 24 -6.34 -7.29 48.25
N LYS A 25 -6.86 -6.43 49.16
CA LYS A 25 -7.09 -5.00 48.89
C LYS A 25 -5.82 -4.17 48.76
N GLY A 26 -4.68 -4.59 49.32
CA GLY A 26 -3.40 -3.90 49.18
C GLY A 26 -2.74 -4.18 47.83
N SER A 27 -2.93 -5.38 47.29
CA SER A 27 -2.30 -5.77 46.04
C SER A 27 -2.89 -5.07 44.83
N LEU A 28 -4.22 -4.86 44.76
CA LEU A 28 -4.85 -4.14 43.64
C LEU A 28 -4.37 -2.67 43.51
N ARG A 29 -4.18 -2.00 44.65
CA ARG A 29 -3.65 -0.63 44.65
C ARG A 29 -2.19 -0.57 44.22
N GLN A 30 -1.37 -1.54 44.62
CA GLN A 30 0.02 -1.63 44.15
C GLN A 30 0.15 -1.93 42.64
N TYR A 31 -0.69 -2.83 42.11
CA TYR A 31 -0.70 -3.08 40.66
C TYR A 31 -1.26 -1.91 39.87
N ALA A 32 -2.25 -1.19 40.36
CA ALA A 32 -2.75 0.03 39.73
C ALA A 32 -1.70 1.13 39.73
N SER A 33 -0.89 1.27 40.76
CA SER A 33 0.22 2.24 40.83
C SER A 33 1.36 1.89 39.88
N VAL A 34 1.69 0.61 39.76
CA VAL A 34 2.72 0.14 38.78
C VAL A 34 2.23 0.31 37.36
N LEU A 35 0.96 0.03 37.06
CA LEU A 35 0.38 0.26 35.74
C LEU A 35 0.35 1.77 35.40
N ALA A 36 0.00 2.62 36.35
CA ALA A 36 0.01 4.07 36.19
C ALA A 36 1.44 4.60 35.93
N LEU A 37 2.45 4.05 36.61
CA LEU A 37 3.85 4.42 36.39
C LEU A 37 4.37 3.97 35.01
N VAL A 38 3.97 2.80 34.52
CA VAL A 38 4.32 2.31 33.18
C VAL A 38 3.63 3.13 32.09
N VAL A 39 2.40 3.57 32.32
CA VAL A 39 1.68 4.46 31.37
C VAL A 39 2.25 5.88 31.41
N LEU A 40 2.65 6.41 32.58
CA LEU A 40 3.30 7.72 32.66
C LEU A 40 4.73 7.72 32.10
N SER A 41 5.47 6.62 32.20
CA SER A 41 6.82 6.54 31.59
C SER A 41 6.79 6.39 30.08
N SER A 42 5.66 5.97 29.50
CA SER A 42 5.44 5.96 28.03
C SER A 42 5.21 7.38 27.46
N SER A 43 5.00 8.36 28.30
CA SER A 43 4.84 9.79 27.94
C SER A 43 6.18 10.53 27.90
N VAL A 44 7.31 9.82 27.97
CA VAL A 44 8.59 10.43 27.60
C VAL A 44 8.46 10.81 26.13
N SER A 45 8.16 12.08 25.93
CA SER A 45 8.22 12.76 24.66
C SER A 45 9.44 12.25 23.90
N LEU A 46 9.20 11.43 22.90
CA LEU A 46 10.04 11.40 21.75
C LEU A 46 10.01 12.84 21.24
N ALA A 47 10.98 13.64 21.68
CA ALA A 47 11.30 14.90 21.04
C ALA A 47 11.55 14.50 19.58
N GLN A 48 10.50 14.61 18.75
CA GLN A 48 10.62 14.44 17.31
C GLN A 48 11.63 15.50 16.90
N LYS A 49 12.84 15.03 16.60
CA LYS A 49 13.81 15.83 15.86
C LYS A 49 13.03 16.41 14.70
N PRO A 50 13.05 17.74 14.47
CA PRO A 50 12.36 18.33 13.34
C PRO A 50 12.76 17.52 12.10
N GLU A 51 11.82 16.80 11.54
CA GLU A 51 12.05 16.05 10.31
C GLU A 51 12.40 17.11 9.27
N PRO A 52 13.55 17.00 8.59
CA PRO A 52 13.88 17.94 7.54
C PRO A 52 12.68 17.98 6.59
N PRO A 53 12.30 19.17 6.06
CA PRO A 53 11.12 19.29 5.23
C PRO A 53 11.20 18.21 4.15
N THR A 54 10.34 17.21 4.27
CA THR A 54 10.26 16.10 3.31
C THR A 54 10.05 16.77 1.97
N PRO A 55 10.95 16.61 0.98
CA PRO A 55 10.71 17.16 -0.35
C PRO A 55 9.34 16.68 -0.76
N ALA A 56 8.47 17.60 -1.18
CA ALA A 56 7.07 17.32 -1.51
C ALA A 56 7.04 15.99 -2.28
N ARG A 57 6.59 14.93 -1.62
CA ARG A 57 6.51 13.59 -2.23
C ARG A 57 5.50 13.73 -3.36
N VAL A 58 6.00 13.76 -4.58
CA VAL A 58 5.15 13.57 -5.74
C VAL A 58 4.65 12.14 -5.65
N GLY A 59 3.38 11.99 -5.30
CA GLY A 59 2.78 10.73 -4.93
C GLY A 59 1.57 10.38 -5.79
N ILE A 60 0.86 9.35 -5.37
CA ILE A 60 -0.46 9.00 -5.89
C ILE A 60 -1.43 9.05 -4.73
N ASP A 61 -2.46 9.87 -4.86
CA ASP A 61 -3.65 9.82 -4.02
C ASP A 61 -4.64 8.84 -4.65
N GLU A 62 -4.60 7.55 -4.22
CA GLU A 62 -5.35 6.48 -4.86
C GLU A 62 -6.86 6.74 -4.89
N LYS A 63 -7.43 6.77 -6.08
CA LYS A 63 -8.86 6.97 -6.39
C LYS A 63 -9.57 5.63 -6.66
N LEU A 64 -9.30 4.62 -5.84
CA LEU A 64 -9.90 3.29 -5.98
C LEU A 64 -11.42 3.35 -5.88
N GLY A 65 -12.10 2.77 -6.87
CA GLY A 65 -13.56 2.77 -6.99
C GLY A 65 -14.14 4.03 -7.62
N GLU A 66 -13.34 5.06 -7.86
CA GLU A 66 -13.78 6.26 -8.56
C GLU A 66 -13.75 6.05 -10.09
N ARG A 67 -14.66 6.71 -10.78
CA ARG A 67 -14.73 6.68 -12.24
C ARG A 67 -13.99 7.87 -12.82
N ILE A 68 -13.13 7.61 -13.80
CA ILE A 68 -12.48 8.68 -14.56
C ILE A 68 -13.48 9.38 -15.49
N PRO A 69 -13.26 10.66 -15.84
CA PRO A 69 -14.12 11.40 -16.79
C PRO A 69 -13.93 10.87 -18.21
N LEU A 70 -14.86 10.04 -18.67
CA LEU A 70 -14.79 9.39 -19.98
C LEU A 70 -14.97 10.32 -21.17
N ASP A 71 -15.47 11.53 -20.95
CA ASP A 71 -15.71 12.53 -22.02
C ASP A 71 -14.46 13.36 -22.34
N LEU A 72 -13.34 13.14 -21.64
CA LEU A 72 -12.07 13.79 -21.95
C LEU A 72 -11.63 13.46 -23.36
N GLN A 73 -11.22 14.50 -24.08
CA GLN A 73 -10.74 14.41 -25.45
C GLN A 73 -9.21 14.35 -25.45
N LEU A 74 -8.68 13.33 -26.09
CA LEU A 74 -7.26 13.17 -26.34
C LEU A 74 -7.00 13.13 -27.84
N VAL A 75 -5.74 13.11 -28.23
CA VAL A 75 -5.32 12.98 -29.62
C VAL A 75 -4.52 11.70 -29.75
N ASP A 76 -4.91 10.86 -30.68
CA ASP A 76 -4.24 9.60 -30.93
C ASP A 76 -2.98 9.76 -31.82
N GLU A 77 -2.27 8.69 -31.98
CA GLU A 77 -1.05 8.62 -32.79
C GLU A 77 -1.27 8.80 -34.30
N THR A 78 -2.54 8.88 -34.74
CA THR A 78 -2.90 9.21 -36.14
C THR A 78 -3.35 10.67 -36.28
N ASN A 79 -3.22 11.47 -35.20
CA ASN A 79 -3.65 12.85 -35.10
C ASN A 79 -5.19 13.03 -35.16
N GLN A 80 -5.94 12.03 -34.71
CA GLN A 80 -7.39 12.11 -34.58
C GLN A 80 -7.80 12.38 -33.14
N ARG A 81 -8.80 13.24 -32.94
CA ARG A 81 -9.41 13.44 -31.63
C ARG A 81 -10.28 12.24 -31.27
N ILE A 82 -10.11 11.76 -30.08
CA ILE A 82 -10.83 10.59 -29.57
C ILE A 82 -11.14 10.76 -28.08
N SER A 83 -12.35 10.44 -27.68
CA SER A 83 -12.72 10.48 -26.27
C SER A 83 -12.30 9.19 -25.55
N LEU A 84 -12.06 9.27 -24.25
CA LEU A 84 -11.82 8.07 -23.44
C LEU A 84 -13.01 7.11 -23.48
N ARG A 85 -14.23 7.62 -23.65
CA ARG A 85 -15.44 6.79 -23.81
C ARG A 85 -15.40 5.91 -25.07
N GLN A 86 -14.77 6.38 -26.14
CA GLN A 86 -14.61 5.61 -27.38
C GLN A 86 -13.48 4.57 -27.26
N LEU A 87 -12.52 4.82 -26.36
CA LEU A 87 -11.36 3.95 -26.16
C LEU A 87 -11.61 2.87 -25.12
N ILE A 88 -12.28 3.21 -24.00
CA ILE A 88 -12.41 2.33 -22.83
C ILE A 88 -13.73 1.56 -22.94
N ASP A 89 -13.64 0.32 -23.44
CA ASP A 89 -14.74 -0.63 -23.57
C ASP A 89 -14.42 -2.00 -22.96
N LYS A 90 -13.19 -2.14 -22.46
CA LYS A 90 -12.64 -3.34 -21.82
C LYS A 90 -11.65 -2.97 -20.72
N PRO A 91 -11.20 -3.92 -19.88
CA PRO A 91 -10.14 -3.69 -18.91
C PRO A 91 -8.96 -2.97 -19.55
N THR A 92 -8.57 -1.84 -18.95
CA THR A 92 -7.58 -0.94 -19.54
C THR A 92 -6.39 -0.76 -18.60
N VAL A 93 -5.21 -1.05 -19.10
CA VAL A 93 -3.93 -0.78 -18.43
C VAL A 93 -3.49 0.63 -18.82
N LEU A 94 -3.68 1.58 -17.92
CA LEU A 94 -3.35 2.99 -18.13
C LEU A 94 -1.98 3.32 -17.57
N THR A 95 -1.15 3.99 -18.39
CA THR A 95 0.12 4.58 -17.96
C THR A 95 0.14 6.06 -18.28
N LEU A 96 0.52 6.89 -17.30
CA LEU A 96 0.73 8.33 -17.47
C LEU A 96 2.24 8.60 -17.53
N ASN A 97 2.67 9.15 -18.64
CA ASN A 97 4.08 9.37 -18.95
C ASN A 97 4.29 10.71 -19.65
N TYR A 98 5.54 11.03 -20.00
CA TYR A 98 5.86 11.97 -21.06
C TYR A 98 6.96 11.37 -21.95
N PHE A 99 6.85 11.57 -23.26
CA PHE A 99 7.64 10.79 -24.22
C PHE A 99 9.10 11.22 -24.30
N ARG A 100 9.43 12.39 -23.78
CA ARG A 100 10.80 12.92 -23.69
C ARG A 100 11.47 12.65 -22.34
N CYS A 101 10.84 11.84 -21.49
CA CYS A 101 11.34 11.53 -20.16
C CYS A 101 12.77 10.95 -20.19
N PRO A 102 13.74 11.58 -19.52
CA PRO A 102 15.10 11.05 -19.44
C PRO A 102 15.27 9.96 -18.36
N GLY A 103 14.21 9.70 -17.56
CA GLY A 103 14.25 8.85 -16.37
C GLY A 103 13.45 7.56 -16.51
N ILE A 104 12.45 7.43 -15.63
CA ILE A 104 11.74 6.15 -15.34
C ILE A 104 10.79 5.67 -16.44
N CYS A 105 10.32 6.54 -17.34
CA CYS A 105 9.29 6.16 -18.32
C CYS A 105 9.77 5.07 -19.28
N THR A 106 11.00 5.19 -19.79
CA THR A 106 11.56 4.18 -20.70
C THR A 106 11.70 2.81 -20.06
N PRO A 107 12.35 2.63 -18.90
CA PRO A 107 12.41 1.33 -18.26
C PRO A 107 11.03 0.79 -17.87
N MET A 108 10.08 1.63 -17.44
CA MET A 108 8.73 1.20 -17.11
C MET A 108 7.99 0.64 -18.33
N LEU A 109 7.96 1.34 -19.46
CA LEU A 109 7.30 0.86 -20.68
C LEU A 109 8.02 -0.34 -21.30
N THR A 110 9.34 -0.43 -21.18
CA THR A 110 10.13 -1.60 -21.62
C THR A 110 9.77 -2.84 -20.78
N ASN A 111 9.70 -2.69 -19.47
CA ASN A 111 9.26 -3.78 -18.57
C ASN A 111 7.81 -4.17 -18.86
N LEU A 112 6.93 -3.20 -19.07
CA LEU A 112 5.54 -3.47 -19.46
C LEU A 112 5.48 -4.28 -20.76
N ALA A 113 6.24 -3.92 -21.81
CA ALA A 113 6.31 -4.71 -23.05
C ALA A 113 6.78 -6.15 -22.80
N GLY A 114 7.76 -6.34 -21.90
CA GLY A 114 8.22 -7.66 -21.47
C GLY A 114 7.15 -8.46 -20.75
N THR A 115 6.35 -7.81 -19.90
CA THR A 115 5.19 -8.42 -19.20
C THR A 115 4.08 -8.79 -20.18
N LEU A 116 3.74 -7.89 -21.11
CA LEU A 116 2.74 -8.12 -22.16
C LEU A 116 3.14 -9.25 -23.11
N SER A 117 4.44 -9.52 -23.25
CA SER A 117 4.93 -10.66 -24.03
C SER A 117 4.63 -12.01 -23.40
N LYS A 118 4.36 -12.05 -22.09
CA LYS A 118 4.23 -13.28 -21.28
C LYS A 118 2.82 -13.50 -20.70
N ILE A 119 1.95 -12.49 -20.80
CA ILE A 119 0.60 -12.56 -20.22
C ILE A 119 -0.27 -13.51 -21.03
N ASP A 120 -1.07 -14.38 -20.34
CA ASP A 120 -1.94 -15.37 -20.98
C ASP A 120 -3.30 -14.80 -21.42
N LEU A 121 -3.48 -13.48 -21.33
CA LEU A 121 -4.67 -12.77 -21.81
C LEU A 121 -4.49 -12.31 -23.26
N GLU A 122 -5.57 -12.24 -24.00
CA GLU A 122 -5.58 -11.86 -25.42
C GLU A 122 -5.69 -10.34 -25.57
N PRO A 123 -4.62 -9.64 -26.05
CA PRO A 123 -4.63 -8.18 -26.21
C PRO A 123 -5.66 -7.76 -27.27
N GLY A 124 -6.40 -6.70 -26.96
CA GLY A 124 -7.47 -6.18 -27.81
C GLY A 124 -8.82 -6.87 -27.63
N LYS A 125 -8.85 -8.04 -26.98
CA LYS A 125 -10.06 -8.76 -26.62
C LYS A 125 -10.28 -8.73 -25.11
N ASP A 126 -9.36 -9.27 -24.32
CA ASP A 126 -9.48 -9.36 -22.87
C ASP A 126 -9.05 -8.07 -22.16
N PHE A 127 -8.17 -7.31 -22.78
CA PHE A 127 -7.67 -6.04 -22.26
C PHE A 127 -7.06 -5.18 -23.36
N GLN A 128 -6.79 -3.92 -23.01
CA GLN A 128 -6.03 -2.98 -23.82
C GLN A 128 -5.07 -2.16 -22.97
N VAL A 129 -4.15 -1.46 -23.61
CA VAL A 129 -3.17 -0.58 -22.96
C VAL A 129 -3.30 0.82 -23.54
N LEU A 130 -3.40 1.81 -22.66
CA LEU A 130 -3.37 3.22 -23.00
C LEU A 130 -2.15 3.87 -22.34
N THR A 131 -1.29 4.46 -23.14
CA THR A 131 -0.15 5.27 -22.69
C THR A 131 -0.44 6.71 -23.06
N VAL A 132 -0.67 7.56 -22.05
CA VAL A 132 -1.04 8.97 -22.25
C VAL A 132 0.12 9.84 -21.83
N SER A 133 0.57 10.73 -22.75
CA SER A 133 1.50 11.78 -22.39
C SER A 133 0.78 12.95 -21.76
N PHE A 134 1.28 13.41 -20.60
CA PHE A 134 0.86 14.64 -19.96
C PHE A 134 1.71 15.86 -20.31
N ASP A 135 2.72 15.71 -21.15
CA ASP A 135 3.52 16.84 -21.65
C ASP A 135 2.92 17.39 -22.93
N VAL A 136 2.41 18.62 -22.87
CA VAL A 136 1.80 19.31 -24.01
C VAL A 136 2.75 19.51 -25.19
N ARG A 137 4.05 19.34 -24.99
CA ARG A 137 5.08 19.40 -26.05
C ARG A 137 5.16 18.12 -26.86
N ASP A 138 4.59 17.03 -26.35
CA ASP A 138 4.56 15.76 -27.06
C ASP A 138 3.48 15.78 -28.14
N THR A 139 3.86 15.35 -29.33
CA THR A 139 3.00 15.39 -30.52
C THR A 139 2.53 13.99 -30.91
N PRO A 140 1.45 13.86 -31.68
CA PRO A 140 0.98 12.59 -32.24
C PRO A 140 2.07 11.84 -33.01
N GLN A 141 2.98 12.55 -33.70
CA GLN A 141 4.10 11.95 -34.40
C GLN A 141 5.09 11.30 -33.46
N ILE A 142 5.40 11.94 -32.33
CA ILE A 142 6.23 11.36 -31.27
C ILE A 142 5.54 10.13 -30.68
N ALA A 143 4.25 10.22 -30.41
CA ALA A 143 3.42 9.12 -29.93
C ALA A 143 3.46 7.91 -30.87
N ALA A 144 3.28 8.14 -32.18
CA ALA A 144 3.38 7.10 -33.22
C ALA A 144 4.75 6.39 -33.22
N GLY A 145 5.84 7.15 -33.16
CA GLY A 145 7.19 6.61 -33.08
C GLY A 145 7.41 5.78 -31.79
N LYS A 146 6.96 6.28 -30.64
CA LYS A 146 7.02 5.54 -29.37
C LYS A 146 6.22 4.24 -29.43
N ARG A 147 4.99 4.29 -29.93
CA ARG A 147 4.15 3.10 -30.11
C ARG A 147 4.86 2.03 -30.93
N GLN A 148 5.39 2.39 -32.10
CA GLN A 148 6.12 1.45 -32.93
C GLN A 148 7.31 0.82 -32.21
N ASN A 149 8.07 1.62 -31.46
CA ASN A 149 9.24 1.14 -30.74
C ASN A 149 8.86 0.14 -29.64
N TYR A 150 7.83 0.42 -28.85
CA TYR A 150 7.41 -0.47 -27.78
C TYR A 150 6.69 -1.71 -28.29
N LEU A 151 5.90 -1.63 -29.36
CA LEU A 151 5.28 -2.80 -29.99
C LEU A 151 6.33 -3.79 -30.52
N LYS A 152 7.48 -3.32 -31.05
CA LYS A 152 8.60 -4.19 -31.46
C LYS A 152 9.23 -4.97 -30.30
N LEU A 153 9.09 -4.48 -29.08
CA LEU A 153 9.61 -5.17 -27.89
C LEU A 153 8.69 -6.29 -27.39
N VAL A 154 7.41 -6.28 -27.80
CA VAL A 154 6.47 -7.34 -27.44
C VAL A 154 6.73 -8.56 -28.33
N LYS A 155 7.10 -9.67 -27.68
CA LYS A 155 7.54 -10.91 -28.36
C LYS A 155 6.38 -11.92 -28.54
N ARG A 156 5.22 -11.43 -28.93
CA ARG A 156 4.04 -12.23 -29.30
C ARG A 156 3.18 -11.42 -30.28
N PRO A 157 2.22 -12.03 -30.99
CA PRO A 157 1.21 -11.29 -31.74
C PRO A 157 0.50 -10.30 -30.84
N PHE A 158 0.55 -9.02 -31.18
CA PHE A 158 -0.06 -7.94 -30.41
C PHE A 158 -0.70 -6.96 -31.40
N PRO A 159 -2.04 -6.90 -31.46
CA PRO A 159 -2.72 -5.99 -32.36
C PRO A 159 -2.32 -4.54 -32.05
N PRO A 160 -1.91 -3.75 -33.07
CA PRO A 160 -1.51 -2.36 -32.82
C PRO A 160 -2.60 -1.52 -32.12
N ALA A 161 -3.86 -1.80 -32.34
CA ALA A 161 -4.99 -1.14 -31.69
C ALA A 161 -5.09 -1.46 -30.18
N ALA A 162 -4.47 -2.55 -29.71
CA ALA A 162 -4.50 -2.95 -28.31
C ALA A 162 -3.50 -2.17 -27.42
N TRP A 163 -2.59 -1.41 -28.00
CA TRP A 163 -1.72 -0.47 -27.27
C TRP A 163 -1.68 0.87 -27.96
N ARG A 164 -2.42 1.83 -27.43
CA ARG A 164 -2.55 3.18 -27.97
C ARG A 164 -1.64 4.15 -27.22
N PHE A 165 -1.07 5.09 -27.96
CA PHE A 165 -0.24 6.17 -27.42
C PHE A 165 -0.90 7.50 -27.70
N LEU A 166 -1.28 8.21 -26.66
CA LEU A 166 -2.14 9.36 -26.74
C LEU A 166 -1.43 10.61 -26.23
N THR A 167 -1.80 11.73 -26.79
CA THR A 167 -1.41 13.07 -26.35
C THR A 167 -2.67 13.89 -26.05
N GLY A 168 -2.54 15.06 -25.47
CA GLY A 168 -3.67 15.92 -25.18
C GLY A 168 -3.22 17.34 -24.83
N ASP A 169 -4.19 18.22 -24.70
CA ASP A 169 -3.96 19.53 -24.11
C ASP A 169 -3.73 19.44 -22.59
N ASP A 170 -3.23 20.53 -21.99
CA ASP A 170 -2.93 20.58 -20.56
C ASP A 170 -4.17 20.32 -19.70
N ALA A 171 -5.33 20.82 -20.10
CA ALA A 171 -6.57 20.65 -19.33
C ALA A 171 -7.02 19.19 -19.30
N SER A 172 -7.06 18.52 -20.47
CA SER A 172 -7.50 17.13 -20.58
C SER A 172 -6.52 16.17 -19.88
N THR A 173 -5.21 16.37 -20.05
CA THR A 173 -4.21 15.48 -19.45
C THR A 173 -4.09 15.67 -17.94
N ARG A 174 -4.23 16.91 -17.42
CA ARG A 174 -4.33 17.15 -15.97
C ARG A 174 -5.60 16.54 -15.38
N ALA A 175 -6.75 16.76 -16.01
CA ALA A 175 -8.00 16.19 -15.54
C ALA A 175 -7.93 14.66 -15.45
N LEU A 176 -7.26 13.99 -16.41
CA LEU A 176 -7.03 12.56 -16.33
C LEU A 176 -6.07 12.20 -15.19
N ALA A 177 -4.96 12.94 -15.03
CA ALA A 177 -4.02 12.71 -13.96
C ALA A 177 -4.67 12.87 -12.58
N ASP A 178 -5.43 13.93 -12.39
CA ASP A 178 -6.17 14.21 -11.15
C ASP A 178 -7.22 13.11 -10.86
N ALA A 179 -7.93 12.65 -11.89
CA ALA A 179 -8.93 11.60 -11.76
C ALA A 179 -8.36 10.25 -11.33
N VAL A 180 -7.10 9.99 -11.62
CA VAL A 180 -6.38 8.81 -11.12
C VAL A 180 -5.41 9.14 -9.98
N GLY A 181 -5.51 10.34 -9.41
CA GLY A 181 -4.73 10.78 -8.27
C GLY A 181 -3.22 10.90 -8.51
N PHE A 182 -2.80 11.10 -9.75
CA PHE A 182 -1.39 11.29 -10.13
C PHE A 182 -0.95 12.73 -9.89
N GLU A 183 -0.07 12.95 -8.94
CA GLU A 183 0.54 14.27 -8.70
C GLU A 183 1.66 14.51 -9.71
N LEU A 184 1.52 15.56 -10.49
CA LEU A 184 2.50 15.98 -11.49
C LEU A 184 3.13 17.30 -11.07
N LYS A 185 4.46 17.33 -10.94
CA LYS A 185 5.20 18.54 -10.61
C LYS A 185 6.21 18.89 -11.71
N LYS A 186 5.99 20.01 -12.37
CA LYS A 186 6.95 20.52 -13.36
C LYS A 186 8.21 21.02 -12.65
N GLN A 187 9.38 20.62 -13.15
CA GLN A 187 10.68 21.03 -12.66
C GLN A 187 11.57 21.39 -13.84
N GLY A 188 11.63 22.67 -14.17
CA GLY A 188 12.27 23.16 -15.40
C GLY A 188 11.60 22.58 -16.64
N GLU A 189 12.36 21.95 -17.50
CA GLU A 189 11.89 21.27 -18.71
C GLU A 189 11.34 19.86 -18.47
N ASN A 190 11.52 19.33 -17.26
CA ASN A 190 11.12 17.97 -16.90
C ASN A 190 9.94 17.96 -15.92
N TYR A 191 9.43 16.76 -15.68
CA TYR A 191 8.40 16.53 -14.69
C TYR A 191 8.88 15.50 -13.66
N VAL A 192 8.56 15.77 -12.40
CA VAL A 192 8.62 14.77 -11.33
C VAL A 192 7.22 14.17 -11.22
N HIS A 193 7.12 12.86 -11.37
CA HIS A 193 5.87 12.13 -11.33
C HIS A 193 6.09 10.72 -10.75
N PRO A 194 5.07 10.09 -10.17
CA PRO A 194 5.18 8.73 -9.67
C PRO A 194 5.31 7.73 -10.83
N GLY A 195 6.02 6.63 -10.59
CA GLY A 195 6.05 5.47 -11.49
C GLY A 195 4.98 4.47 -11.07
N ALA A 196 3.87 4.44 -11.79
CA ALA A 196 2.84 3.44 -11.57
C ALA A 196 1.99 3.19 -12.81
N ILE A 197 1.36 2.04 -12.83
CA ILE A 197 0.33 1.63 -13.79
C ILE A 197 -1.01 1.64 -13.05
N VAL A 198 -2.05 2.14 -13.70
CA VAL A 198 -3.42 2.13 -13.19
C VAL A 198 -4.22 1.14 -14.03
N VAL A 199 -4.99 0.27 -13.38
CA VAL A 199 -5.89 -0.63 -14.10
C VAL A 199 -7.33 -0.13 -13.92
N LEU A 200 -8.02 0.00 -15.04
CA LEU A 200 -9.40 0.47 -15.10
C LEU A 200 -10.34 -0.66 -15.53
N SER A 201 -11.56 -0.64 -15.02
CA SER A 201 -12.64 -1.49 -15.54
C SER A 201 -13.12 -1.02 -16.91
N PRO A 202 -13.97 -1.81 -17.62
CA PRO A 202 -14.62 -1.38 -18.86
C PRO A 202 -15.46 -0.11 -18.73
N GLU A 203 -15.94 0.19 -17.53
CA GLU A 203 -16.71 1.39 -17.20
C GLU A 203 -15.84 2.60 -16.83
N GLY A 204 -14.49 2.44 -16.86
CA GLY A 204 -13.55 3.49 -16.49
C GLY A 204 -13.38 3.67 -14.98
N ILE A 205 -13.70 2.64 -14.17
CA ILE A 205 -13.49 2.68 -12.72
C ILE A 205 -12.05 2.27 -12.40
N VAL A 206 -11.40 3.03 -11.54
CA VAL A 206 -10.05 2.71 -11.05
C VAL A 206 -10.13 1.48 -10.13
N THR A 207 -9.58 0.36 -10.58
CA THR A 207 -9.68 -0.92 -9.86
C THR A 207 -8.40 -1.28 -9.08
N ARG A 208 -7.23 -0.87 -9.60
CA ARG A 208 -5.95 -1.20 -8.96
C ARG A 208 -4.83 -0.25 -9.39
N TYR A 209 -3.89 -0.02 -8.47
CA TYR A 209 -2.59 0.58 -8.77
C TYR A 209 -1.47 -0.45 -8.68
N MET A 210 -0.50 -0.35 -9.57
CA MET A 210 0.70 -1.18 -9.59
C MET A 210 1.91 -0.25 -9.60
N TYR A 211 2.62 -0.19 -8.48
CA TYR A 211 3.73 0.73 -8.27
C TYR A 211 5.06 0.20 -8.79
N GLY A 212 5.91 1.13 -9.19
CA GLY A 212 7.26 0.86 -9.64
C GLY A 212 7.39 0.73 -11.14
N ILE A 213 8.59 0.45 -11.57
CA ILE A 213 8.95 0.32 -13.00
C ILE A 213 8.83 -1.10 -13.52
N SER A 214 8.64 -2.07 -12.64
CA SER A 214 8.56 -3.49 -13.00
C SER A 214 7.28 -4.08 -12.43
N VAL A 215 6.49 -4.68 -13.29
CA VAL A 215 5.22 -5.34 -12.95
C VAL A 215 5.33 -6.82 -13.27
N LEU A 216 5.00 -7.65 -12.30
CA LEU A 216 4.96 -9.10 -12.50
C LEU A 216 3.80 -9.49 -13.42
N THR A 217 4.04 -10.45 -14.31
CA THR A 217 3.02 -10.93 -15.26
C THR A 217 1.78 -11.45 -14.54
N ALA A 218 1.94 -12.24 -13.48
CA ALA A 218 0.83 -12.78 -12.70
C ALA A 218 -0.01 -11.66 -12.03
N ASP A 219 0.65 -10.61 -11.53
CA ASP A 219 -0.05 -9.49 -10.87
C ASP A 219 -0.87 -8.70 -11.89
N LEU A 220 -0.32 -8.43 -13.09
CA LEU A 220 -1.04 -7.73 -14.15
C LEU A 220 -2.21 -8.58 -14.65
N GLN A 221 -2.01 -9.88 -14.85
CA GLN A 221 -3.06 -10.80 -15.27
C GLN A 221 -4.20 -10.85 -14.27
N MET A 222 -3.89 -10.93 -12.98
CA MET A 222 -4.88 -10.89 -11.91
C MET A 222 -5.62 -9.54 -11.88
N ALA A 223 -4.89 -8.43 -11.98
CA ALA A 223 -5.48 -7.09 -11.96
C ALA A 223 -6.46 -6.87 -13.13
N VAL A 224 -6.11 -7.31 -14.34
CA VAL A 224 -6.98 -7.27 -15.52
C VAL A 224 -8.21 -8.18 -15.32
N GLY A 225 -8.02 -9.40 -14.81
CA GLY A 225 -9.12 -10.32 -14.52
C GLY A 225 -10.07 -9.84 -13.42
N GLU A 226 -9.60 -9.05 -12.46
CA GLU A 226 -10.45 -8.38 -11.46
C GLU A 226 -11.18 -7.19 -12.08
N ALA A 227 -10.48 -6.38 -12.88
CA ALA A 227 -11.07 -5.23 -13.56
C ALA A 227 -12.19 -5.62 -14.53
N SER A 228 -12.08 -6.78 -15.22
CA SER A 228 -13.13 -7.30 -16.09
C SER A 228 -14.44 -7.64 -15.36
N LYS A 229 -14.35 -7.85 -14.05
CA LYS A 229 -15.49 -8.12 -13.15
C LYS A 229 -15.91 -6.89 -12.34
N GLY A 230 -15.31 -5.74 -12.60
CA GLY A 230 -15.54 -4.51 -11.83
C GLY A 230 -15.06 -4.58 -10.38
N LEU A 231 -14.20 -5.54 -10.04
CA LEU A 231 -13.72 -5.72 -8.66
C LEU A 231 -12.63 -4.71 -8.34
N VAL A 232 -12.90 -3.89 -7.34
CA VAL A 232 -11.93 -2.95 -6.78
C VAL A 232 -11.16 -3.63 -5.67
N ARG A 233 -9.83 -3.64 -5.75
CA ARG A 233 -8.98 -4.24 -4.73
C ARG A 233 -7.98 -3.22 -4.18
N PRO A 234 -7.81 -3.16 -2.85
CA PRO A 234 -6.80 -2.31 -2.26
C PRO A 234 -5.41 -2.71 -2.76
N THR A 235 -4.58 -1.72 -3.00
CA THR A 235 -3.19 -1.95 -3.41
C THR A 235 -2.45 -2.68 -2.30
N ILE A 236 -1.88 -3.85 -2.61
CA ILE A 236 -1.15 -4.70 -1.64
C ILE A 236 -0.01 -3.91 -0.98
N SER A 237 0.51 -2.89 -1.66
CA SER A 237 1.54 -2.00 -1.14
C SER A 237 1.18 -1.33 0.20
N LYS A 238 -0.10 -1.05 0.49
CA LYS A 238 -0.49 -0.45 1.78
C LYS A 238 -0.30 -1.40 2.96
N ALA A 239 -0.58 -2.69 2.79
CA ALA A 239 -0.30 -3.70 3.81
C ALA A 239 1.21 -3.96 3.94
N LEU A 240 1.95 -4.00 2.82
CA LEU A 240 3.39 -4.15 2.81
C LEU A 240 4.10 -2.89 3.31
N ALA A 241 3.62 -1.68 3.01
CA ALA A 241 4.19 -0.42 3.49
C ALA A 241 4.10 -0.28 5.02
N PHE A 242 3.19 -0.99 5.69
CA PHE A 242 3.18 -1.07 7.15
C PHE A 242 4.37 -1.89 7.68
N CYS A 243 4.73 -2.98 6.99
CA CYS A 243 5.82 -3.88 7.39
C CYS A 243 7.18 -3.49 6.82
N TYR A 244 7.21 -2.74 5.71
CA TYR A 244 8.43 -2.34 5.02
C TYR A 244 8.52 -0.82 4.94
N SER A 245 9.68 -0.27 5.24
CA SER A 245 10.01 1.14 5.01
C SER A 245 10.98 1.23 3.84
N TYR A 246 10.75 2.20 2.95
CA TYR A 246 11.71 2.49 1.90
C TYR A 246 12.91 3.23 2.49
N ASP A 247 14.10 2.67 2.29
CA ASP A 247 15.38 3.30 2.62
C ASP A 247 15.87 4.07 1.38
N PRO A 248 15.87 5.42 1.42
CA PRO A 248 16.31 6.23 0.30
C PRO A 248 17.82 6.18 0.07
N GLU A 249 18.64 5.86 1.07
CA GLU A 249 20.09 5.75 0.95
C GLU A 249 20.47 4.42 0.29
N GLY A 250 19.90 3.31 0.76
CA GLY A 250 20.10 1.99 0.19
C GLY A 250 19.27 1.69 -1.06
N ARG A 251 18.34 2.57 -1.47
CA ARG A 251 17.39 2.39 -2.58
C ARG A 251 16.62 1.07 -2.54
N THR A 252 16.33 0.58 -1.34
CA THR A 252 15.70 -0.72 -1.10
C THR A 252 14.60 -0.63 -0.06
N TYR A 253 13.71 -1.62 -0.04
CA TYR A 253 12.72 -1.76 1.02
C TYR A 253 13.31 -2.55 2.18
N VAL A 254 13.36 -1.95 3.36
CA VAL A 254 13.84 -2.57 4.60
C VAL A 254 12.66 -2.98 5.46
N PHE A 255 12.70 -4.19 5.99
CA PHE A 255 11.67 -4.70 6.88
C PHE A 255 11.68 -3.94 8.21
N ASN A 256 10.56 -3.34 8.57
CA ASN A 256 10.44 -2.54 9.79
C ASN A 256 10.02 -3.42 10.98
N ILE A 257 11.02 -4.12 11.55
CA ILE A 257 10.82 -5.02 12.69
C ILE A 257 10.23 -4.30 13.91
N THR A 258 10.53 -3.02 14.08
CA THR A 258 10.06 -2.23 15.24
C THR A 258 8.54 -2.04 15.21
N ARG A 259 7.97 -1.77 14.04
CA ARG A 259 6.51 -1.62 13.89
C ARG A 259 5.80 -2.95 14.12
N LEU A 260 6.35 -4.05 13.58
CA LEU A 260 5.76 -5.37 13.75
C LEU A 260 5.83 -5.81 15.22
N ALA A 261 7.01 -5.70 15.86
CA ALA A 261 7.20 -6.03 17.26
C ALA A 261 6.30 -5.19 18.18
N GLY A 262 6.18 -3.88 17.90
CA GLY A 262 5.29 -2.99 18.64
C GLY A 262 3.82 -3.41 18.53
N SER A 263 3.36 -3.78 17.35
CA SER A 263 1.99 -4.25 17.13
C SER A 263 1.70 -5.56 17.87
N ILE A 264 2.62 -6.52 17.81
CA ILE A 264 2.49 -7.80 18.53
C ILE A 264 2.45 -7.55 20.04
N PHE A 265 3.31 -6.66 20.54
CA PHE A 265 3.34 -6.31 21.97
C PHE A 265 2.02 -5.67 22.43
N MET A 266 1.47 -4.73 21.66
CA MET A 266 0.20 -4.09 21.95
C MET A 266 -0.98 -5.08 21.97
N ILE A 267 -1.02 -6.01 21.01
CA ILE A 267 -2.04 -7.06 20.98
C ILE A 267 -1.90 -7.98 22.19
N ALA A 268 -0.69 -8.42 22.53
CA ALA A 268 -0.43 -9.27 23.69
C ALA A 268 -0.83 -8.58 25.01
N ALA A 269 -0.48 -7.31 25.17
CA ALA A 269 -0.87 -6.50 26.33
C ALA A 269 -2.40 -6.33 26.44
N GLY A 270 -3.08 -6.09 25.30
CA GLY A 270 -4.54 -6.01 25.24
C GLY A 270 -5.22 -7.32 25.63
N VAL A 271 -4.76 -8.45 25.10
CA VAL A 271 -5.26 -9.78 25.45
C VAL A 271 -5.02 -10.08 26.94
N PHE A 272 -3.83 -9.78 27.44
CA PHE A 272 -3.50 -9.96 28.85
C PHE A 272 -4.40 -9.13 29.75
N ALA A 273 -4.61 -7.86 29.44
CA ALA A 273 -5.53 -6.99 30.19
C ALA A 273 -6.97 -7.53 30.16
N ALA A 274 -7.45 -7.97 28.99
CA ALA A 274 -8.77 -8.57 28.84
C ALA A 274 -8.92 -9.81 29.72
N VAL A 275 -7.94 -10.73 29.71
CA VAL A 275 -7.95 -11.93 30.56
C VAL A 275 -8.00 -11.57 32.05
N LEU A 276 -7.26 -10.56 32.49
CA LEU A 276 -7.28 -10.11 33.89
C LEU A 276 -8.67 -9.56 34.28
N VAL A 277 -9.27 -8.76 33.40
CA VAL A 277 -10.63 -8.21 33.66
C VAL A 277 -11.67 -9.32 33.72
N PHE A 278 -11.67 -10.26 32.79
CA PHE A 278 -12.61 -11.38 32.76
C PHE A 278 -12.42 -12.33 33.96
N LYS A 279 -11.16 -12.62 34.31
CA LYS A 279 -10.85 -13.46 35.47
C LYS A 279 -11.20 -12.79 36.80
N GLY A 280 -11.04 -11.46 36.88
CA GLY A 280 -11.46 -10.66 38.04
C GLY A 280 -12.97 -10.66 38.21
N ARG A 281 -13.75 -10.52 37.13
CA ARG A 281 -15.21 -10.56 37.15
C ARG A 281 -15.77 -11.93 37.59
N ARG A 282 -15.16 -13.04 37.13
CA ARG A 282 -15.58 -14.40 37.55
C ARG A 282 -15.28 -14.75 39.00
N ARG A 283 -14.44 -13.98 39.71
CA ARG A 283 -14.14 -14.16 41.13
C ARG A 283 -15.00 -13.27 42.05
N ALA A 284 -15.73 -12.32 41.46
CA ALA A 284 -16.58 -11.39 42.18
C ALA A 284 -18.09 -11.74 42.08
N ALA A 285 -18.43 -12.70 41.22
CA ALA A 285 -19.74 -13.36 41.16
C ALA A 285 -19.70 -14.74 41.87
#